data_c6302d1fc9e59d4d1db2b0e59adb478c
#
_entry.id   c6302d1fc9e59d4d1db2b0e59adb478c
#
_cell.length_a   1.000
_cell.length_b   1.000
_cell.length_c   1.000
_cell.angle_alpha   90.00
_cell.angle_beta   90.00
_cell.angle_gamma   90.00
#
_symmetry.space_group_name_H-M   'P 1'
#
loop_
_entity.id
_entity.type
_entity.pdbx_description
1 polymer ?
#
loop_
_entity_poly.entity_id
_entity_poly.type
_entity_poly.pdbx_seq_one_letter_code
_entity_poly.pdbx_strand_id
1 'polypeptide(L)'
;KIVEQKKDFPFVTVSPQCPAEKEWNADELAKLVDHAANTYQIDPKRMHVTGLALGGTGTWSLLAKHPGKFAAAVPICGPGDPAAAEKMKGTPIWVFHGAKDQDVPIAKSEEMVEAIKRAVGNVKFTVYPEAAHDAWTETYNNEEVYKWLLEQKLP
;
A
#
# COMPACT_ATOMS: atom_id res chain seq x y z
N LYS A 1 3.27 -12.85 -10.09
CA LYS A 1 3.49 -14.26 -9.67
C LYS A 1 2.24 -14.82 -9.00
N ILE A 2 1.70 -14.24 -7.91
CA ILE A 2 0.47 -14.75 -7.25
C ILE A 2 -0.73 -14.62 -8.18
N VAL A 3 -0.91 -13.49 -8.85
CA VAL A 3 -1.98 -13.25 -9.83
C VAL A 3 -1.96 -14.26 -10.98
N GLU A 4 -0.76 -14.67 -11.41
CA GLU A 4 -0.56 -15.66 -12.48
C GLU A 4 -0.84 -17.09 -12.02
N GLN A 5 -0.73 -17.37 -10.72
CA GLN A 5 -0.85 -18.71 -10.15
C GLN A 5 -2.26 -19.05 -9.65
N LYS A 6 -3.06 -18.04 -9.29
CA LYS A 6 -4.43 -18.24 -8.77
C LYS A 6 -5.45 -18.00 -9.89
N LYS A 7 -6.13 -19.08 -10.35
CA LYS A 7 -7.17 -18.99 -11.39
C LYS A 7 -8.37 -18.13 -10.98
N ASP A 8 -8.66 -18.04 -9.68
CA ASP A 8 -9.81 -17.32 -9.10
C ASP A 8 -9.35 -16.14 -8.25
N PHE A 9 -8.36 -15.36 -8.73
CA PHE A 9 -7.90 -14.18 -8.02
C PHE A 9 -8.96 -13.08 -8.07
N PRO A 10 -9.46 -12.59 -6.92
CA PRO A 10 -10.67 -11.77 -6.86
C PRO A 10 -10.45 -10.28 -7.21
N PHE A 11 -9.29 -9.92 -7.74
CA PHE A 11 -8.94 -8.54 -8.07
C PHE A 11 -8.52 -8.40 -9.53
N VAL A 12 -8.89 -7.28 -10.14
CA VAL A 12 -8.19 -6.76 -11.31
C VAL A 12 -6.93 -6.06 -10.80
N THR A 13 -5.78 -6.43 -11.31
CA THR A 13 -4.48 -5.90 -10.85
C THR A 13 -3.80 -5.09 -11.93
N VAL A 14 -3.41 -3.87 -11.59
CA VAL A 14 -2.59 -2.99 -12.45
C VAL A 14 -1.23 -2.80 -11.75
N SER A 15 -0.17 -3.20 -12.43
CA SER A 15 1.21 -3.14 -11.90
C SER A 15 2.07 -2.24 -12.78
N PRO A 16 2.09 -0.93 -12.54
CA PRO A 16 2.93 -0.02 -13.29
C PRO A 16 4.42 -0.23 -12.96
N GLN A 17 5.28 0.12 -13.90
CA GLN A 17 6.72 0.12 -13.71
C GLN A 17 7.20 1.56 -13.52
N CYS A 18 7.91 1.82 -12.41
CA CYS A 18 8.61 3.09 -12.22
C CYS A 18 9.81 3.14 -13.18
N PRO A 19 9.99 4.21 -13.97
CA PRO A 19 11.17 4.35 -14.81
C PRO A 19 12.46 4.32 -13.98
N ALA A 20 13.54 3.79 -14.58
CA ALA A 20 14.83 3.76 -13.91
C ALA A 20 15.26 5.18 -13.46
N GLU A 21 15.89 5.27 -12.30
CA GLU A 21 16.41 6.51 -11.70
C GLU A 21 15.35 7.60 -11.45
N LYS A 22 14.05 7.21 -11.40
CA LYS A 22 12.95 8.12 -11.09
C LYS A 22 12.20 7.68 -9.83
N GLU A 23 11.46 8.62 -9.26
CA GLU A 23 10.51 8.38 -8.20
C GLU A 23 9.08 8.29 -8.77
N TRP A 24 8.17 7.71 -7.98
CA TRP A 24 6.77 7.68 -8.35
C TRP A 24 6.14 9.08 -8.33
N ASN A 25 5.45 9.44 -9.41
CA ASN A 25 4.61 10.61 -9.46
C ASN A 25 3.17 10.21 -9.07
N ALA A 26 2.71 10.65 -7.90
CA ALA A 26 1.40 10.28 -7.38
C ALA A 26 0.24 10.77 -8.26
N ASP A 27 0.38 11.91 -8.94
CA ASP A 27 -0.66 12.44 -9.84
C ASP A 27 -0.76 11.62 -11.12
N GLU A 28 0.36 11.16 -11.68
CA GLU A 28 0.39 10.26 -12.82
C GLU A 28 -0.20 8.88 -12.45
N LEU A 29 0.15 8.35 -11.27
CA LEU A 29 -0.43 7.12 -10.76
C LEU A 29 -1.94 7.24 -10.55
N ALA A 30 -2.42 8.35 -10.01
CA ALA A 30 -3.85 8.58 -9.84
C ALA A 30 -4.60 8.61 -11.18
N LYS A 31 -4.02 9.22 -12.21
CA LYS A 31 -4.57 9.21 -13.57
C LYS A 31 -4.61 7.79 -14.16
N LEU A 32 -3.56 6.99 -13.93
CA LEU A 32 -3.54 5.59 -14.35
C LEU A 32 -4.65 4.79 -13.67
N VAL A 33 -4.85 4.99 -12.37
CA VAL A 33 -5.92 4.34 -11.60
C VAL A 33 -7.29 4.72 -12.18
N ASP A 34 -7.55 5.99 -12.46
CA ASP A 34 -8.80 6.45 -13.04
C ASP A 34 -9.03 5.87 -14.45
N HIS A 35 -7.98 5.84 -15.27
CA HIS A 35 -8.05 5.22 -16.59
C HIS A 35 -8.37 3.72 -16.51
N ALA A 36 -7.71 2.99 -15.62
CA ALA A 36 -7.96 1.56 -15.42
C ALA A 36 -9.38 1.30 -14.90
N ALA A 37 -9.84 2.10 -13.92
CA ALA A 37 -11.19 1.98 -13.37
C ALA A 37 -12.27 2.17 -14.42
N ASN A 38 -12.11 3.16 -15.29
CA ASN A 38 -13.04 3.42 -16.39
C ASN A 38 -12.99 2.33 -17.48
N THR A 39 -11.77 1.86 -17.83
CA THR A 39 -11.58 0.87 -18.90
C THR A 39 -12.15 -0.49 -18.52
N TYR A 40 -11.96 -0.91 -17.26
CA TYR A 40 -12.36 -2.23 -16.78
C TYR A 40 -13.64 -2.21 -15.93
N GLN A 41 -14.36 -1.07 -15.89
CA GLN A 41 -15.60 -0.92 -15.11
C GLN A 41 -15.46 -1.34 -13.64
N ILE A 42 -14.37 -0.91 -13.02
CA ILE A 42 -14.06 -1.22 -11.61
C ILE A 42 -14.98 -0.41 -10.69
N ASP A 43 -15.43 -1.03 -9.61
CA ASP A 43 -16.14 -0.32 -8.54
C ASP A 43 -15.19 0.69 -7.87
N PRO A 44 -15.40 2.01 -8.02
CA PRO A 44 -14.52 3.02 -7.46
C PRO A 44 -14.47 3.01 -5.93
N LYS A 45 -15.45 2.38 -5.29
CA LYS A 45 -15.48 2.22 -3.83
C LYS A 45 -14.62 1.04 -3.33
N ARG A 46 -14.08 0.22 -4.22
CA ARG A 46 -13.31 -0.99 -3.91
C ARG A 46 -11.91 -0.97 -4.52
N MET A 47 -11.34 0.21 -4.68
CA MET A 47 -9.96 0.35 -5.14
C MET A 47 -9.00 0.27 -3.96
N HIS A 48 -7.97 -0.54 -4.11
CA HIS A 48 -6.94 -0.74 -3.09
C HIS A 48 -5.57 -0.44 -3.69
N VAL A 49 -4.62 -0.04 -2.86
CA VAL A 49 -3.24 0.22 -3.29
C VAL A 49 -2.25 -0.54 -2.42
N THR A 50 -1.26 -1.13 -3.06
CA THR A 50 -0.15 -1.80 -2.37
C THR A 50 1.14 -1.57 -3.13
N GLY A 51 2.25 -1.64 -2.43
CA GLY A 51 3.58 -1.53 -3.02
C GLY A 51 4.67 -1.88 -2.04
N LEU A 52 5.80 -2.34 -2.57
CA LEU A 52 6.98 -2.75 -1.80
C LEU A 52 8.13 -1.79 -2.03
N ALA A 53 8.97 -1.56 -1.03
CA ALA A 53 10.15 -0.68 -1.10
C ALA A 53 9.80 0.68 -1.75
N LEU A 54 10.36 1.02 -2.92
CA LEU A 54 9.98 2.21 -3.68
C LEU A 54 8.47 2.28 -3.98
N GLY A 55 7.81 1.12 -4.23
CA GLY A 55 6.35 1.03 -4.38
C GLY A 55 5.61 1.31 -3.07
N GLY A 56 6.18 0.97 -1.92
CA GLY A 56 5.68 1.36 -0.61
C GLY A 56 5.68 2.87 -0.42
N THR A 57 6.78 3.54 -0.83
CA THR A 57 6.85 5.01 -0.89
C THR A 57 5.79 5.60 -1.81
N GLY A 58 5.59 5.00 -2.99
CA GLY A 58 4.53 5.39 -3.93
C GLY A 58 3.14 5.24 -3.33
N THR A 59 2.90 4.18 -2.56
CA THR A 59 1.64 3.95 -1.84
C THR A 59 1.37 5.08 -0.84
N TRP A 60 2.34 5.42 0.00
CA TRP A 60 2.23 6.54 0.93
C TRP A 60 1.99 7.88 0.23
N SER A 61 2.71 8.12 -0.87
CA SER A 61 2.56 9.35 -1.66
C SER A 61 1.16 9.48 -2.29
N LEU A 62 0.59 8.38 -2.79
CA LEU A 62 -0.78 8.36 -3.31
C LEU A 62 -1.80 8.69 -2.22
N LEU A 63 -1.69 8.10 -1.03
CA LEU A 63 -2.59 8.37 0.08
C LEU A 63 -2.51 9.83 0.53
N ALA A 64 -1.32 10.42 0.56
CA ALA A 64 -1.09 11.79 0.98
C ALA A 64 -1.65 12.82 -0.02
N LYS A 65 -1.49 12.56 -1.32
CA LYS A 65 -1.93 13.48 -2.38
C LYS A 65 -3.38 13.29 -2.82
N HIS A 66 -3.89 12.08 -2.70
CA HIS A 66 -5.25 11.72 -3.13
C HIS A 66 -6.04 11.06 -1.99
N PRO A 67 -6.28 11.79 -0.88
CA PRO A 67 -7.02 11.26 0.27
C PRO A 67 -8.43 10.82 -0.14
N GLY A 68 -8.88 9.70 0.41
CA GLY A 68 -10.22 9.16 0.11
C GLY A 68 -10.37 8.46 -1.24
N LYS A 69 -9.30 8.32 -2.03
CA LYS A 69 -9.34 7.62 -3.32
C LYS A 69 -9.35 6.10 -3.18
N PHE A 70 -8.71 5.56 -2.14
CA PHE A 70 -8.54 4.13 -1.93
C PHE A 70 -9.31 3.65 -0.70
N ALA A 71 -9.96 2.50 -0.83
CA ALA A 71 -10.68 1.84 0.26
C ALA A 71 -9.73 1.24 1.30
N ALA A 72 -8.52 0.86 0.90
CA ALA A 72 -7.46 0.40 1.79
C ALA A 72 -6.08 0.50 1.14
N ALA A 73 -5.04 0.44 1.96
CA ALA A 73 -3.66 0.45 1.51
C ALA A 73 -2.78 -0.56 2.26
N VAL A 74 -1.83 -1.16 1.53
CA VAL A 74 -0.84 -2.10 2.08
C VAL A 74 0.56 -1.66 1.65
N PRO A 75 1.18 -0.67 2.33
CA PRO A 75 2.59 -0.33 2.11
C PRO A 75 3.51 -1.34 2.79
N ILE A 76 4.54 -1.80 2.07
CA ILE A 76 5.50 -2.80 2.54
C ILE A 76 6.90 -2.20 2.47
N CYS A 77 7.63 -2.16 3.59
CA CYS A 77 9.03 -1.72 3.75
C CYS A 77 9.40 -0.46 2.94
N GLY A 78 8.51 0.50 2.85
CA GLY A 78 8.74 1.77 2.15
C GLY A 78 8.59 2.97 3.09
N PRO A 79 9.48 3.97 3.03
CA PRO A 79 9.35 5.19 3.81
C PRO A 79 8.18 6.06 3.33
N GLY A 80 7.52 6.73 4.25
CA GLY A 80 6.50 7.74 4.00
C GLY A 80 6.86 9.08 4.68
N ASP A 81 6.00 10.07 4.51
CA ASP A 81 6.09 11.36 5.20
C ASP A 81 5.10 11.40 6.38
N PRO A 82 5.59 11.31 7.63
CA PRO A 82 4.72 11.34 8.81
C PRO A 82 3.92 12.65 8.95
N ALA A 83 4.40 13.77 8.39
CA ALA A 83 3.69 15.03 8.41
C ALA A 83 2.37 15.01 7.60
N ALA A 84 2.25 14.07 6.66
CA ALA A 84 1.04 13.88 5.86
C ALA A 84 -0.02 12.96 6.51
N ALA A 85 0.21 12.43 7.71
CA ALA A 85 -0.63 11.42 8.37
C ALA A 85 -2.11 11.85 8.50
N GLU A 86 -2.37 13.13 8.79
CA GLU A 86 -3.73 13.68 8.87
C GLU A 86 -4.56 13.46 7.60
N LYS A 87 -3.90 13.51 6.42
CA LYS A 87 -4.57 13.30 5.13
C LYS A 87 -4.93 11.83 4.88
N MET A 88 -4.26 10.92 5.56
CA MET A 88 -4.39 9.47 5.35
C MET A 88 -5.32 8.79 6.37
N LYS A 89 -5.70 9.47 7.46
CA LYS A 89 -6.44 8.88 8.59
C LYS A 89 -7.77 8.24 8.22
N GLY A 90 -8.39 8.66 7.12
CA GLY A 90 -9.64 8.10 6.62
C GLY A 90 -9.50 6.80 5.83
N THR A 91 -8.28 6.38 5.52
CA THR A 91 -8.00 5.13 4.78
C THR A 91 -7.50 4.06 5.74
N PRO A 92 -8.11 2.88 5.81
CA PRO A 92 -7.56 1.72 6.50
C PRO A 92 -6.21 1.33 5.90
N ILE A 93 -5.18 1.19 6.75
CA ILE A 93 -3.81 0.90 6.31
C ILE A 93 -3.26 -0.31 7.08
N TRP A 94 -2.70 -1.26 6.35
CA TRP A 94 -1.97 -2.38 6.96
C TRP A 94 -0.51 -2.36 6.49
N VAL A 95 0.38 -1.97 7.39
CA VAL A 95 1.81 -1.82 7.15
C VAL A 95 2.55 -3.11 7.43
N PHE A 96 3.53 -3.45 6.59
CA PHE A 96 4.40 -4.60 6.78
C PHE A 96 5.87 -4.21 6.67
N HIS A 97 6.74 -4.83 7.50
CA HIS A 97 8.17 -4.59 7.47
C HIS A 97 8.96 -5.77 8.05
N GLY A 98 10.16 -6.00 7.54
CA GLY A 98 11.10 -6.95 8.11
C GLY A 98 11.92 -6.32 9.26
N ALA A 99 12.03 -7.02 10.40
CA ALA A 99 12.79 -6.49 11.55
C ALA A 99 14.28 -6.37 11.29
N LYS A 100 14.81 -7.14 10.31
CA LYS A 100 16.23 -7.17 9.95
C LYS A 100 16.55 -6.39 8.67
N ASP A 101 15.63 -5.51 8.24
CA ASP A 101 15.81 -4.69 7.03
C ASP A 101 16.96 -3.71 7.20
N GLN A 102 17.99 -3.84 6.37
CA GLN A 102 19.17 -2.98 6.35
C GLN A 102 19.15 -1.95 5.21
N ASP A 103 18.26 -2.12 4.24
CA ASP A 103 18.08 -1.18 3.11
C ASP A 103 17.16 -0.02 3.51
N VAL A 104 16.02 -0.35 4.11
CA VAL A 104 15.08 0.61 4.69
C VAL A 104 14.88 0.29 6.17
N PRO A 105 15.43 1.08 7.11
CA PRO A 105 15.27 0.83 8.54
C PRO A 105 13.80 0.75 8.94
N ILE A 106 13.44 -0.25 9.75
CA ILE A 106 12.05 -0.47 10.24
C ILE A 106 11.46 0.77 10.91
N ALA A 107 12.31 1.62 11.51
CA ALA A 107 11.93 2.89 12.11
C ALA A 107 11.10 3.77 11.14
N LYS A 108 11.32 3.66 9.82
CA LYS A 108 10.54 4.42 8.83
C LYS A 108 9.08 4.00 8.78
N SER A 109 8.78 2.72 8.96
CA SER A 109 7.40 2.25 9.09
C SER A 109 6.83 2.56 10.47
N GLU A 110 7.62 2.45 11.52
CA GLU A 110 7.21 2.78 12.89
C GLU A 110 6.81 4.26 13.01
N GLU A 111 7.61 5.17 12.45
CA GLU A 111 7.30 6.61 12.37
C GLU A 111 5.95 6.88 11.70
N MET A 112 5.67 6.22 10.58
CA MET A 112 4.40 6.35 9.87
C MET A 112 3.23 5.80 10.70
N VAL A 113 3.39 4.61 11.27
CA VAL A 113 2.35 3.97 12.10
C VAL A 113 1.99 4.86 13.30
N GLU A 114 2.99 5.37 14.00
CA GLU A 114 2.77 6.27 15.14
C GLU A 114 2.14 7.60 14.72
N ALA A 115 2.51 8.16 13.56
CA ALA A 115 1.89 9.37 13.05
C ALA A 115 0.40 9.15 12.70
N ILE A 116 0.06 8.03 12.04
CA ILE A 116 -1.33 7.67 11.73
C ILE A 116 -2.14 7.44 13.01
N LYS A 117 -1.59 6.77 14.02
CA LYS A 117 -2.25 6.59 15.31
C LYS A 117 -2.53 7.92 16.01
N ARG A 118 -1.56 8.84 16.03
CA ARG A 118 -1.73 10.21 16.58
C ARG A 118 -2.82 10.99 15.85
N ALA A 119 -2.97 10.78 14.54
CA ALA A 119 -4.04 11.36 13.73
C ALA A 119 -5.40 10.64 13.93
N VAL A 120 -5.48 9.65 14.83
CA VAL A 120 -6.67 8.82 15.06
C VAL A 120 -7.10 8.06 13.80
N GLY A 121 -6.13 7.64 13.00
CA GLY A 121 -6.35 6.83 11.81
C GLY A 121 -6.41 5.33 12.12
N ASN A 122 -6.95 4.56 11.18
CA ASN A 122 -7.03 3.09 11.27
C ASN A 122 -5.77 2.48 10.67
N VAL A 123 -4.82 2.07 11.50
CA VAL A 123 -3.57 1.45 11.07
C VAL A 123 -3.28 0.16 11.81
N LYS A 124 -2.91 -0.87 11.06
CA LYS A 124 -2.40 -2.15 11.55
C LYS A 124 -0.94 -2.29 11.11
N PHE A 125 -0.08 -2.85 11.96
CA PHE A 125 1.33 -3.06 11.66
C PHE A 125 1.74 -4.49 11.97
N THR A 126 2.33 -5.15 10.99
CA THR A 126 2.90 -6.49 11.12
C THR A 126 4.38 -6.43 10.83
N VAL A 127 5.17 -6.92 11.79
CA VAL A 127 6.63 -7.04 11.68
C VAL A 127 6.98 -8.50 11.52
N TYR A 128 7.79 -8.81 10.51
CA TYR A 128 8.36 -10.14 10.33
C TYR A 128 9.72 -10.20 11.00
N PRO A 129 9.86 -10.92 12.14
CA PRO A 129 11.07 -10.83 12.99
C PRO A 129 12.32 -11.37 12.31
N GLU A 130 12.18 -12.29 11.36
CA GLU A 130 13.32 -12.90 10.66
C GLU A 130 13.56 -12.31 9.26
N ALA A 131 12.64 -11.52 8.72
CA ALA A 131 12.78 -10.95 7.40
C ALA A 131 13.72 -9.75 7.37
N ALA A 132 14.55 -9.69 6.35
CA ALA A 132 15.31 -8.50 5.95
C ALA A 132 14.43 -7.62 5.04
N HIS A 133 14.98 -7.06 3.96
CA HIS A 133 14.22 -6.18 3.06
C HIS A 133 13.07 -6.90 2.36
N ASP A 134 13.21 -8.19 2.02
CA ASP A 134 12.13 -8.99 1.43
C ASP A 134 11.05 -9.35 2.46
N ALA A 135 10.26 -8.37 2.87
CA ALA A 135 9.03 -8.58 3.63
C ALA A 135 7.82 -8.86 2.71
N TRP A 136 7.92 -8.54 1.43
CA TRP A 136 6.79 -8.64 0.49
C TRP A 136 6.47 -10.06 0.07
N THR A 137 7.45 -10.96 0.01
CA THR A 137 7.19 -12.36 -0.34
C THR A 137 6.25 -13.00 0.67
N GLU A 138 6.50 -12.83 1.95
CA GLU A 138 5.63 -13.33 3.01
C GLU A 138 4.28 -12.61 3.01
N THR A 139 4.27 -11.28 2.87
CA THR A 139 3.04 -10.48 2.84
C THR A 139 2.12 -10.89 1.70
N TYR A 140 2.63 -10.99 0.48
CA TYR A 140 1.81 -11.34 -0.69
C TYR A 140 1.44 -12.84 -0.76
N ASN A 141 2.07 -13.69 0.03
CA ASN A 141 1.65 -15.08 0.22
C ASN A 141 0.64 -15.24 1.39
N ASN A 142 0.41 -14.21 2.16
CA ASN A 142 -0.53 -14.23 3.29
C ASN A 142 -1.97 -13.98 2.80
N GLU A 143 -2.81 -15.03 2.85
CA GLU A 143 -4.22 -14.94 2.41
C GLU A 143 -5.06 -13.96 3.24
N GLU A 144 -4.70 -13.71 4.50
CA GLU A 144 -5.40 -12.75 5.36
C GLU A 144 -5.31 -11.31 4.83
N VAL A 145 -4.24 -10.96 4.11
CA VAL A 145 -4.10 -9.64 3.47
C VAL A 145 -5.19 -9.44 2.43
N TYR A 146 -5.43 -10.43 1.58
CA TYR A 146 -6.46 -10.35 0.52
C TYR A 146 -7.87 -10.38 1.10
N LYS A 147 -8.14 -11.20 2.12
CA LYS A 147 -9.42 -11.20 2.84
C LYS A 147 -9.69 -9.83 3.45
N TRP A 148 -8.69 -9.27 4.14
CA TRP A 148 -8.81 -7.95 4.74
C TRP A 148 -9.05 -6.86 3.70
N LEU A 149 -8.36 -6.87 2.56
CA LEU A 149 -8.60 -5.93 1.46
C LEU A 149 -10.04 -6.03 0.94
N LEU A 150 -10.58 -7.24 0.75
CA LEU A 150 -11.94 -7.47 0.25
C LEU A 150 -13.03 -6.96 1.20
N GLU A 151 -12.75 -6.88 2.49
CA GLU A 151 -13.65 -6.33 3.50
C GLU A 151 -13.71 -4.79 3.46
N GLN A 152 -12.70 -4.13 2.87
CA GLN A 152 -12.62 -2.68 2.86
C GLN A 152 -13.37 -2.08 1.67
N LYS A 153 -14.21 -1.09 1.97
CA LYS A 153 -14.99 -0.35 0.99
C LYS A 153 -15.14 1.10 1.43
N LEU A 154 -15.05 2.03 0.50
CA LEU A 154 -15.37 3.45 0.75
C LEU A 154 -16.86 3.62 1.06
N PRO A 155 -17.21 4.57 1.94
CA PRO A 155 -18.60 4.88 2.30
C PRO A 155 -19.45 5.33 1.10
#